data_036b4f78f4a12168e74fbbc29c82c689
#
_entry.id   036b4f78f4a12168e74fbbc29c82c689
#
_cell.length_a   1.000
_cell.length_b   1.000
_cell.length_c   1.000
_cell.angle_alpha   90.00
_cell.angle_beta   90.00
_cell.angle_gamma   90.00
#
_symmetry.space_group_name_H-M   'P 1'
#
loop_
_entity.id
_entity.type
_entity.pdbx_description
1 polymer ?
#
loop_
_entity_poly.entity_id
_entity_poly.type
_entity_poly.pdbx_seq_one_letter_code
_entity_poly.pdbx_strand_id
1 'polypeptide(L)'
;MRLTLDQTNEALMSGPGDLYAKEISGAGNAFAYAIYEHSTLPLRVFEAARISTAMINGCKICMNWQSKRDLHQMGIVGGVTNNGEAPDDSFYSNLLNDNLEGLSSRELIAVQFAKAMGTEPQKLAKDEKFWAEVKA
;
A
#
# COMPACT_ATOMS: atom_id res chain seq x y z
N MET A 1 23.63 7.26 13.62
CA MET A 1 23.58 8.65 13.09
C MET A 1 22.11 9.00 12.91
N ARG A 2 21.64 10.11 13.47
CA ARG A 2 20.28 10.60 13.21
C ARG A 2 20.35 11.61 12.07
N LEU A 3 19.47 11.47 11.08
CA LEU A 3 19.37 12.45 10.00
C LEU A 3 18.73 13.73 10.53
N THR A 4 19.32 14.87 10.16
CA THR A 4 18.71 16.17 10.40
C THR A 4 17.78 16.48 9.24
N LEU A 5 16.50 16.62 9.51
CA LEU A 5 15.48 16.99 8.52
C LEU A 5 15.13 18.46 8.70
N ASP A 6 14.92 19.15 7.60
CA ASP A 6 14.24 20.43 7.61
C ASP A 6 12.82 20.24 8.17
N GLN A 7 12.39 21.17 9.04
CA GLN A 7 11.07 21.14 9.68
C GLN A 7 9.97 21.78 8.81
N THR A 8 10.27 22.12 7.56
CA THR A 8 9.25 22.62 6.62
C THR A 8 8.25 21.52 6.27
N ASN A 9 6.99 21.89 6.06
CA ASN A 9 5.96 20.96 5.63
C ASN A 9 6.33 20.24 4.31
N GLU A 10 7.00 20.94 3.42
CA GLU A 10 7.46 20.38 2.13
C GLU A 10 8.52 19.30 2.35
N ALA A 11 9.51 19.54 3.19
CA ALA A 11 10.54 18.57 3.52
C ALA A 11 9.99 17.37 4.29
N LEU A 12 8.98 17.56 5.15
CA LEU A 12 8.31 16.47 5.86
C LEU A 12 7.52 15.57 4.92
N MET A 13 6.92 16.13 3.86
CA MET A 13 6.19 15.37 2.84
C MET A 13 7.12 14.61 1.90
N SER A 14 8.25 15.21 1.53
CA SER A 14 9.24 14.60 0.63
C SER A 14 10.11 13.54 1.34
N GLY A 15 10.31 13.70 2.65
CA GLY A 15 11.12 12.83 3.47
C GLY A 15 12.63 12.92 3.23
N PRO A 16 13.42 12.10 3.93
CA PRO A 16 14.87 12.17 3.85
C PRO A 16 15.42 11.77 2.47
N GLY A 17 14.68 11.03 1.67
CA GLY A 17 15.10 10.63 0.33
C GLY A 17 15.37 11.82 -0.58
N ASP A 18 14.50 12.82 -0.58
CA ASP A 18 14.65 14.01 -1.43
C ASP A 18 15.83 14.90 -1.03
N LEU A 19 16.18 14.89 0.25
CA LEU A 19 17.31 15.65 0.74
C LEU A 19 18.67 15.00 0.42
N TYR A 20 18.74 13.66 0.57
CA TYR A 20 20.03 12.94 0.50
C TYR A 20 20.21 12.11 -0.76
N ALA A 21 19.15 11.76 -1.46
CA ALA A 21 19.17 10.89 -2.65
C ALA A 21 18.00 11.22 -3.59
N LYS A 22 17.86 12.47 -3.98
CA LYS A 22 16.73 13.00 -4.75
C LYS A 22 16.38 12.17 -6.00
N GLU A 23 17.38 11.76 -6.75
CA GLU A 23 17.16 10.99 -7.99
C GLU A 23 16.63 9.59 -7.70
N ILE A 24 17.16 8.94 -6.65
CA ILE A 24 16.71 7.60 -6.23
C ILE A 24 15.30 7.69 -5.65
N SER A 25 15.05 8.68 -4.80
CA SER A 25 13.74 8.93 -4.21
C SER A 25 12.70 9.24 -5.29
N GLY A 26 13.05 10.09 -6.26
CA GLY A 26 12.19 10.39 -7.40
C GLY A 26 11.85 9.16 -8.24
N ALA A 27 12.81 8.29 -8.50
CA ALA A 27 12.54 7.03 -9.20
C ALA A 27 11.63 6.09 -8.39
N GLY A 28 11.82 6.02 -7.07
CA GLY A 28 10.94 5.26 -6.17
C GLY A 28 9.50 5.80 -6.16
N ASN A 29 9.34 7.11 -6.11
CA ASN A 29 8.03 7.75 -6.20
C ASN A 29 7.37 7.49 -7.55
N ALA A 30 8.10 7.61 -8.65
CA ALA A 30 7.60 7.31 -10.00
C ALA A 30 7.12 5.86 -10.12
N PHE A 31 7.85 4.92 -9.54
CA PHE A 31 7.42 3.52 -9.46
C PHE A 31 6.12 3.36 -8.67
N ALA A 32 6.00 3.98 -7.50
CA ALA A 32 4.79 3.95 -6.69
C ALA A 32 3.57 4.52 -7.44
N TYR A 33 3.77 5.62 -8.18
CA TYR A 33 2.72 6.23 -9.00
C TYR A 33 2.27 5.31 -10.14
N ALA A 34 3.22 4.71 -10.83
CA ALA A 34 2.95 3.77 -11.92
C ALA A 34 2.11 2.56 -11.45
N ILE A 35 2.27 2.11 -10.21
CA ILE A 35 1.45 1.04 -9.66
C ILE A 35 -0.02 1.47 -9.57
N TYR A 36 -0.32 2.66 -9.04
CA TYR A 36 -1.70 3.15 -8.96
C TYR A 36 -2.31 3.42 -10.35
N GLU A 37 -1.50 3.86 -11.31
CA GLU A 37 -1.94 4.19 -12.66
C GLU A 37 -2.15 2.96 -13.55
N HIS A 38 -1.29 1.95 -13.42
CA HIS A 38 -1.20 0.84 -14.36
C HIS A 38 -1.55 -0.54 -13.76
N SER A 39 -1.81 -0.65 -12.46
CA SER A 39 -2.23 -1.93 -11.87
C SER A 39 -3.54 -2.40 -12.50
N THR A 40 -3.67 -3.71 -12.71
CA THR A 40 -4.90 -4.36 -13.15
C THR A 40 -5.74 -4.91 -12.00
N LEU A 41 -5.22 -4.83 -10.77
CA LEU A 41 -5.97 -5.25 -9.58
C LEU A 41 -7.02 -4.19 -9.23
N PRO A 42 -8.24 -4.59 -8.82
CA PRO A 42 -9.17 -3.65 -8.23
C PRO A 42 -8.52 -2.87 -7.08
N LEU A 43 -8.76 -1.57 -7.03
CA LEU A 43 -8.06 -0.69 -6.09
C LEU A 43 -8.22 -1.13 -4.63
N ARG A 44 -9.39 -1.61 -4.22
CA ARG A 44 -9.64 -2.15 -2.88
C ARG A 44 -8.78 -3.39 -2.57
N VAL A 45 -8.60 -4.29 -3.54
CA VAL A 45 -7.76 -5.48 -3.41
C VAL A 45 -6.29 -5.09 -3.25
N PHE A 46 -5.82 -4.13 -4.06
CA PHE A 46 -4.48 -3.57 -3.93
C PHE A 46 -4.26 -2.91 -2.57
N GLU A 47 -5.20 -2.06 -2.12
CA GLU A 47 -5.11 -1.38 -0.83
C GLU A 47 -5.14 -2.35 0.35
N ALA A 48 -5.90 -3.45 0.27
CA ALA A 48 -5.90 -4.50 1.31
C ALA A 48 -4.51 -5.12 1.48
N ALA A 49 -3.84 -5.46 0.38
CA ALA A 49 -2.47 -5.98 0.42
C ALA A 49 -1.47 -4.93 0.92
N ARG A 50 -1.58 -3.68 0.44
CA ARG A 50 -0.68 -2.58 0.79
C ARG A 50 -0.72 -2.26 2.28
N ILE A 51 -1.91 -2.11 2.87
CA ILE A 51 -2.08 -1.85 4.30
C ILE A 51 -1.53 -3.01 5.13
N SER A 52 -1.83 -4.25 4.75
CA SER A 52 -1.30 -5.43 5.45
C SER A 52 0.23 -5.46 5.43
N THR A 53 0.85 -5.14 4.30
CA THR A 53 2.31 -5.00 4.20
C THR A 53 2.84 -3.87 5.08
N ALA A 54 2.15 -2.72 5.09
CA ALA A 54 2.53 -1.57 5.93
C ALA A 54 2.51 -1.91 7.43
N MET A 55 1.52 -2.69 7.87
CA MET A 55 1.42 -3.16 9.26
C MET A 55 2.57 -4.09 9.63
N ILE A 56 2.91 -5.06 8.78
CA ILE A 56 4.02 -6.00 9.01
C ILE A 56 5.35 -5.23 9.13
N ASN A 57 5.55 -4.25 8.26
CA ASN A 57 6.77 -3.45 8.24
C ASN A 57 6.82 -2.37 9.34
N GLY A 58 5.73 -2.14 10.07
CA GLY A 58 5.63 -1.06 11.04
C GLY A 58 5.76 0.34 10.41
N CYS A 59 5.45 0.49 9.12
CA CYS A 59 5.59 1.74 8.38
C CYS A 59 4.44 2.70 8.70
N LYS A 60 4.64 3.59 9.66
CA LYS A 60 3.60 4.53 10.11
C LYS A 60 3.08 5.44 9.00
N ILE A 61 3.95 5.92 8.12
CA ILE A 61 3.57 6.75 6.97
C ILE A 61 2.68 5.94 6.03
N CYS A 62 3.07 4.70 5.72
CA CYS A 62 2.32 3.84 4.82
C CYS A 62 0.97 3.40 5.41
N MET A 63 0.89 3.21 6.74
CA MET A 63 -0.37 2.92 7.42
C MET A 63 -1.32 4.13 7.42
N ASN A 64 -0.77 5.35 7.49
CA ASN A 64 -1.57 6.57 7.45
C ASN A 64 -2.01 6.97 6.04
N TRP A 65 -1.34 6.48 4.99
CA TRP A 65 -1.71 6.76 3.61
C TRP A 65 -3.06 6.14 3.25
N GLN A 66 -3.94 6.95 2.65
CA GLN A 66 -5.27 6.53 2.19
C GLN A 66 -5.48 7.02 0.76
N SER A 67 -5.77 6.12 -0.17
CA SER A 67 -5.86 6.45 -1.58
C SER A 67 -6.93 7.52 -1.87
N LYS A 68 -8.07 7.49 -1.23
CA LYS A 68 -9.12 8.52 -1.41
C LYS A 68 -8.65 9.93 -1.06
N ARG A 69 -7.88 10.06 0.02
CA ARG A 69 -7.37 11.35 0.50
C ARG A 69 -6.12 11.78 -0.26
N ASP A 70 -5.21 10.84 -0.53
CA ASP A 70 -3.82 11.18 -0.83
C ASP A 70 -3.44 11.04 -2.30
N LEU A 71 -4.24 10.34 -3.13
CA LEU A 71 -3.96 10.17 -4.56
C LEU A 71 -3.89 11.48 -5.35
N HIS A 72 -4.48 12.56 -4.84
CA HIS A 72 -4.35 13.87 -5.48
C HIS A 72 -2.89 14.37 -5.53
N GLN A 73 -2.05 13.94 -4.57
CA GLN A 73 -0.61 14.23 -4.57
C GLN A 73 0.11 13.59 -5.77
N MET A 74 -0.49 12.58 -6.36
CA MET A 74 -0.02 11.90 -7.57
C MET A 74 -0.74 12.41 -8.85
N GLY A 75 -1.52 13.50 -8.76
CA GLY A 75 -2.32 14.01 -9.86
C GLY A 75 -3.61 13.22 -10.15
N ILE A 76 -3.94 12.23 -9.33
CA ILE A 76 -5.17 11.43 -9.48
C ILE A 76 -6.27 12.08 -8.66
N VAL A 77 -7.19 12.78 -9.34
CA VAL A 77 -8.25 13.56 -8.70
C VAL A 77 -9.47 12.68 -8.42
N GLY A 78 -10.10 12.91 -7.23
CA GLY A 78 -11.35 12.24 -6.87
C GLY A 78 -11.20 10.81 -6.35
N GLY A 79 -9.98 10.29 -6.21
CA GLY A 79 -9.72 8.95 -5.68
C GLY A 79 -10.22 7.82 -6.60
N VAL A 80 -10.44 8.11 -7.87
CA VAL A 80 -10.84 7.12 -8.87
C VAL A 80 -9.66 6.83 -9.79
N THR A 81 -9.29 5.57 -9.86
CA THR A 81 -8.26 5.05 -10.77
C THR A 81 -8.92 4.22 -11.87
N ASN A 82 -8.16 3.81 -12.88
CA ASN A 82 -8.64 2.88 -13.91
C ASN A 82 -9.16 1.56 -13.33
N ASN A 83 -8.81 1.23 -12.08
CA ASN A 83 -9.11 -0.04 -11.42
C ASN A 83 -10.16 0.11 -10.30
N GLY A 84 -10.90 1.19 -10.30
CA GLY A 84 -12.00 1.41 -9.41
C GLY A 84 -11.84 2.58 -8.45
N GLU A 85 -12.82 2.73 -7.59
CA GLU A 85 -12.90 3.78 -6.60
C GLU A 85 -12.06 3.43 -5.37
N ALA A 86 -11.46 4.46 -4.77
CA ALA A 86 -10.71 4.31 -3.53
C ALA A 86 -11.61 3.91 -2.36
N PRO A 87 -11.14 3.02 -1.47
CA PRO A 87 -11.85 2.65 -0.27
C PRO A 87 -12.13 3.86 0.63
N ASP A 88 -13.17 3.75 1.43
CA ASP A 88 -13.49 4.73 2.47
C ASP A 88 -12.61 4.57 3.72
N ASP A 89 -12.74 5.52 4.65
CA ASP A 89 -11.94 5.55 5.88
C ASP A 89 -12.22 4.32 6.76
N SER A 90 -13.43 3.75 6.73
CA SER A 90 -13.78 2.57 7.51
C SER A 90 -13.03 1.32 7.07
N PHE A 91 -12.77 1.18 5.79
CA PHE A 91 -11.94 0.09 5.25
C PHE A 91 -10.53 0.10 5.86
N TYR A 92 -9.87 1.26 5.88
CA TYR A 92 -8.53 1.40 6.45
C TYR A 92 -8.55 1.19 7.97
N SER A 93 -9.51 1.81 8.65
CA SER A 93 -9.68 1.65 10.10
C SER A 93 -9.87 0.19 10.49
N ASN A 94 -10.71 -0.55 9.78
CA ASN A 94 -10.95 -1.96 10.05
C ASN A 94 -9.68 -2.78 9.86
N LEU A 95 -8.98 -2.64 8.74
CA LEU A 95 -7.74 -3.36 8.48
C LEU A 95 -6.65 -3.07 9.51
N LEU A 96 -6.48 -1.80 9.91
CA LEU A 96 -5.50 -1.40 10.91
C LEU A 96 -5.80 -1.96 12.31
N ASN A 97 -7.05 -2.30 12.59
CA ASN A 97 -7.48 -2.98 13.82
C ASN A 97 -7.61 -4.51 13.67
N ASP A 98 -7.07 -5.07 12.58
CA ASP A 98 -7.16 -6.50 12.24
C ASP A 98 -8.61 -7.02 12.15
N ASN A 99 -9.56 -6.13 11.89
CA ASN A 99 -10.94 -6.46 11.61
C ASN A 99 -11.12 -6.73 10.12
N LEU A 100 -11.32 -7.99 9.76
CA LEU A 100 -11.49 -8.44 8.38
C LEU A 100 -12.96 -8.59 7.96
N GLU A 101 -13.88 -8.20 8.82
CA GLU A 101 -15.31 -8.26 8.54
C GLU A 101 -15.68 -7.31 7.37
N GLY A 102 -16.52 -7.80 6.47
CA GLY A 102 -16.96 -7.03 5.30
C GLY A 102 -15.98 -7.00 4.12
N LEU A 103 -14.81 -7.68 4.22
CA LEU A 103 -13.93 -7.87 3.09
C LEU A 103 -14.48 -8.94 2.14
N SER A 104 -14.36 -8.71 0.85
CA SER A 104 -14.63 -9.72 -0.17
C SER A 104 -13.57 -10.85 -0.12
N SER A 105 -13.89 -11.99 -0.74
CA SER A 105 -12.93 -13.12 -0.82
C SER A 105 -11.59 -12.71 -1.46
N ARG A 106 -11.61 -11.85 -2.47
CA ARG A 106 -10.39 -11.36 -3.12
C ARG A 106 -9.57 -10.44 -2.22
N GLU A 107 -10.23 -9.57 -1.45
CA GLU A 107 -9.56 -8.72 -0.46
C GLU A 107 -8.95 -9.55 0.67
N LEU A 108 -9.65 -10.59 1.13
CA LEU A 108 -9.11 -11.53 2.13
C LEU A 108 -7.88 -12.28 1.61
N ILE A 109 -7.91 -12.78 0.38
CA ILE A 109 -6.75 -13.41 -0.26
C ILE A 109 -5.59 -12.42 -0.35
N ALA A 110 -5.83 -11.16 -0.70
CA ALA A 110 -4.80 -10.13 -0.77
C ALA A 110 -4.15 -9.85 0.59
N VAL A 111 -4.94 -9.78 1.67
CA VAL A 111 -4.45 -9.67 3.05
C VAL A 111 -3.59 -10.87 3.43
N GLN A 112 -4.07 -12.08 3.18
CA GLN A 112 -3.36 -13.33 3.49
C GLN A 112 -2.05 -13.44 2.70
N PHE A 113 -2.08 -13.10 1.41
CA PHE A 113 -0.90 -13.06 0.55
C PHE A 113 0.15 -12.10 1.10
N ALA A 114 -0.24 -10.87 1.42
CA ALA A 114 0.67 -9.87 1.96
C ALA A 114 1.28 -10.30 3.30
N LYS A 115 0.46 -10.88 4.20
CA LYS A 115 0.94 -11.42 5.48
C LYS A 115 1.94 -12.56 5.25
N ALA A 116 1.61 -13.53 4.42
CA ALA A 116 2.49 -14.67 4.14
C ALA A 116 3.80 -14.27 3.45
N MET A 117 3.73 -13.35 2.48
CA MET A 117 4.93 -12.80 1.82
C MET A 117 5.86 -12.09 2.81
N GLY A 118 5.30 -11.35 3.75
CA GLY A 118 6.09 -10.58 4.70
C GLY A 118 6.65 -11.39 5.87
N THR A 119 6.06 -12.55 6.19
CA THR A 119 6.42 -13.33 7.39
C THR A 119 6.99 -14.71 7.09
N GLU A 120 6.47 -15.42 6.09
CA GLU A 120 6.83 -16.81 5.77
C GLU A 120 6.95 -17.05 4.25
N PRO A 121 7.75 -16.29 3.50
CA PRO A 121 7.77 -16.35 2.04
C PRO A 121 8.15 -17.73 1.48
N GLN A 122 9.02 -18.46 2.18
CA GLN A 122 9.44 -19.81 1.77
C GLN A 122 8.33 -20.85 1.94
N LYS A 123 7.46 -20.67 2.94
CA LYS A 123 6.29 -21.52 3.15
C LYS A 123 5.24 -21.20 2.10
N LEU A 124 4.97 -19.92 1.88
CA LEU A 124 4.06 -19.47 0.84
C LEU A 124 4.43 -20.02 -0.54
N ALA A 125 5.72 -20.01 -0.90
CA ALA A 125 6.20 -20.50 -2.20
C ALA A 125 5.84 -21.99 -2.45
N LYS A 126 5.57 -22.76 -1.41
CA LYS A 126 5.26 -24.20 -1.45
C LYS A 126 3.77 -24.50 -1.18
N ASP A 127 2.97 -23.49 -0.93
CA ASP A 127 1.54 -23.64 -0.60
C ASP A 127 0.70 -23.73 -1.89
N GLU A 128 0.70 -24.90 -2.50
CA GLU A 128 -0.05 -25.16 -3.75
C GLU A 128 -1.56 -24.88 -3.60
N LYS A 129 -2.12 -25.10 -2.41
CA LYS A 129 -3.53 -24.83 -2.12
C LYS A 129 -3.81 -23.33 -2.18
N PHE A 130 -2.99 -22.52 -1.52
CA PHE A 130 -3.12 -21.08 -1.54
C PHE A 130 -2.94 -20.52 -2.97
N TRP A 131 -1.96 -21.02 -3.71
CA TRP A 131 -1.76 -20.62 -5.10
C TRP A 131 -2.92 -20.98 -6.03
N ALA A 132 -3.62 -22.10 -5.77
CA ALA A 132 -4.83 -22.42 -6.49
C ALA A 132 -5.96 -21.41 -6.20
N GLU A 133 -6.10 -20.95 -4.96
CA GLU A 133 -7.08 -19.92 -4.57
C GLU A 133 -6.74 -18.55 -5.22
N VAL A 134 -5.47 -18.16 -5.26
CA VAL A 134 -5.03 -16.91 -5.91
C VAL A 134 -5.31 -16.88 -7.40
N LYS A 135 -5.26 -18.03 -8.07
CA LYS A 135 -5.47 -18.16 -9.52
C LYS A 135 -6.94 -18.29 -9.92
N ALA A 136 -7.82 -18.58 -8.97
CA ALA A 136 -9.26 -18.75 -9.22
C ALA A 136 -9.97 -17.41 -9.36
#